data_2e653b0b94a1d83c7e9416b6306e36e9
#
_entry.id   2e653b0b94a1d83c7e9416b6306e36e9
#
_cell.length_a   1.000
_cell.length_b   1.000
_cell.length_c   1.000
_cell.angle_alpha   90.00
_cell.angle_beta   90.00
_cell.angle_gamma   90.00
#
_symmetry.space_group_name_H-M   'P 1'
#
loop_
_entity.id
_entity.type
_entity.pdbx_description
1 polymer ?
#
loop_
_entity_poly.entity_id
_entity_poly.type
_entity_poly.pdbx_seq_one_letter_code
_entity_poly.pdbx_strand_id
1 'polypeptide(L)'
;MKEGGAIVGLHGRAGSYLDAIGIYLKKLTSSKEDEKKVEPNEPMVEEIEIHDKMDVMKTIVPRSAGPWGGCSGKGWDDGVFCTIKQVQVHEALHYSAISAIQIEYEKKLDKTSFWSQLHGLEPGAERIIKINVDGTDEFFIGIEGYYSPLDQNGGQDTIRQITFYTNKEKYGPYGIEIGTYFSSSAARGKIVGFHGKSGVFLNAIGVHMEYF
;
A
#
# COMPACT_ATOMS: atom_id res chain seq x y z
N MET A 1 -3.60 11.97 -39.34
CA MET A 1 -4.65 11.69 -38.36
C MET A 1 -4.02 11.86 -36.99
N LYS A 2 -4.59 12.67 -36.09
CA LYS A 2 -4.11 12.80 -34.73
C LYS A 2 -4.68 11.61 -33.95
N GLU A 3 -3.81 10.71 -33.45
CA GLU A 3 -4.23 9.65 -32.59
C GLU A 3 -4.72 10.23 -31.25
N GLY A 4 -5.96 9.96 -30.87
CA GLY A 4 -6.54 10.41 -29.62
C GLY A 4 -6.18 9.45 -28.47
N GLY A 5 -6.01 10.00 -27.27
CA GLY A 5 -5.81 9.25 -26.04
C GLY A 5 -6.59 9.88 -24.89
N ALA A 6 -7.01 9.07 -23.94
CA ALA A 6 -7.65 9.54 -22.72
C ALA A 6 -6.61 9.74 -21.60
N ILE A 7 -6.71 10.84 -20.86
CA ILE A 7 -5.93 11.03 -19.63
C ILE A 7 -6.52 10.11 -18.57
N VAL A 8 -5.70 9.20 -18.07
CA VAL A 8 -6.11 8.20 -17.06
C VAL A 8 -5.48 8.43 -15.68
N GLY A 9 -4.61 9.43 -15.56
CA GLY A 9 -4.02 9.81 -14.29
C GLY A 9 -3.08 11.00 -14.42
N LEU A 10 -2.74 11.57 -13.27
CA LEU A 10 -1.77 12.64 -13.11
C LEU A 10 -0.68 12.20 -12.16
N HIS A 11 0.55 12.68 -12.38
CA HIS A 11 1.66 12.54 -11.45
C HIS A 11 2.46 13.84 -11.41
N GLY A 12 3.26 14.03 -10.34
CA GLY A 12 4.04 15.26 -10.24
C GLY A 12 4.97 15.27 -9.04
N ARG A 13 5.64 16.40 -8.91
CA ARG A 13 6.43 16.79 -7.76
C ARG A 13 5.88 18.06 -7.16
N ALA A 14 5.84 18.14 -5.83
CA ALA A 14 5.50 19.34 -5.12
C ALA A 14 6.38 19.47 -3.88
N GLY A 15 6.91 20.67 -3.66
CA GLY A 15 7.53 21.12 -2.42
C GLY A 15 6.63 22.19 -1.79
N SER A 16 7.17 23.38 -1.57
CA SER A 16 6.35 24.56 -1.21
C SER A 16 5.47 25.03 -2.36
N TYR A 17 5.80 24.62 -3.59
CA TYR A 17 5.07 24.89 -4.83
C TYR A 17 4.98 23.60 -5.64
N LEU A 18 4.13 23.62 -6.69
CA LEU A 18 4.06 22.54 -7.66
C LEU A 18 5.26 22.64 -8.64
N ASP A 19 6.24 21.73 -8.48
CA ASP A 19 7.49 21.77 -9.24
C ASP A 19 7.36 21.12 -10.64
N ALA A 20 6.52 20.07 -10.73
CA ALA A 20 6.26 19.37 -11.99
C ALA A 20 4.91 18.67 -11.97
N ILE A 21 4.30 18.56 -13.16
CA ILE A 21 3.09 17.76 -13.38
C ILE A 21 3.23 16.97 -14.68
N GLY A 22 2.81 15.72 -14.66
CA GLY A 22 2.75 14.85 -15.82
C GLY A 22 1.41 14.13 -15.88
N ILE A 23 1.15 13.50 -17.00
CA ILE A 23 -0.10 12.80 -17.28
C ILE A 23 0.18 11.35 -17.70
N TYR A 24 -0.70 10.43 -17.31
CA TYR A 24 -0.78 9.09 -17.87
C TYR A 24 -1.83 9.09 -18.97
N LEU A 25 -1.46 8.61 -20.16
CA LEU A 25 -2.35 8.51 -21.32
C LEU A 25 -2.65 7.05 -21.65
N LYS A 26 -3.91 6.74 -21.90
CA LYS A 26 -4.33 5.46 -22.49
C LYS A 26 -4.66 5.70 -23.96
N LYS A 27 -4.04 4.92 -24.87
CA LYS A 27 -4.33 4.97 -26.31
C LYS A 27 -5.72 4.38 -26.54
N LEU A 28 -6.55 5.13 -27.29
CA LEU A 28 -7.85 4.63 -27.74
C LEU A 28 -7.61 3.86 -29.05
N THR A 29 -7.83 2.54 -29.03
CA THR A 29 -7.81 1.73 -30.25
C THR A 29 -9.22 1.72 -30.83
N SER A 30 -9.40 2.29 -32.02
CA SER A 30 -10.63 2.15 -32.79
C SER A 30 -10.66 0.75 -33.45
N SER A 31 -11.66 -0.05 -33.15
CA SER A 31 -12.00 -1.21 -33.95
C SER A 31 -12.54 -0.73 -35.28
N LYS A 32 -11.92 -1.19 -36.37
CA LYS A 32 -12.43 -1.00 -37.72
C LYS A 32 -13.57 -1.99 -37.94
N GLU A 33 -14.74 -1.51 -38.25
CA GLU A 33 -15.74 -2.24 -39.02
C GLU A 33 -16.40 -1.32 -40.04
N ASP A 34 -16.29 -1.77 -41.29
CA ASP A 34 -17.09 -1.52 -42.47
C ASP A 34 -17.30 -0.10 -43.02
N GLU A 35 -16.56 0.13 -44.12
CA GLU A 35 -16.82 1.18 -45.11
C GLU A 35 -18.17 0.98 -45.78
N LYS A 36 -19.15 1.87 -45.54
CA LYS A 36 -20.23 2.20 -46.48
C LYS A 36 -20.02 3.60 -46.99
N LYS A 37 -19.85 3.70 -48.33
CA LYS A 37 -19.87 4.95 -49.07
C LYS A 37 -21.18 5.70 -48.83
N VAL A 38 -21.05 6.99 -48.45
CA VAL A 38 -22.13 7.97 -48.48
C VAL A 38 -21.58 9.27 -49.09
N GLU A 39 -22.36 9.82 -50.05
CA GLU A 39 -22.08 11.07 -50.76
C GLU A 39 -22.13 12.31 -49.85
N PRO A 40 -21.55 13.46 -50.29
CA PRO A 40 -21.38 14.61 -49.45
C PRO A 40 -22.60 15.53 -49.50
N ASN A 41 -23.36 15.67 -48.41
CA ASN A 41 -24.06 16.94 -48.12
C ASN A 41 -24.69 16.88 -46.69
N GLU A 42 -24.43 17.98 -45.96
CA GLU A 42 -24.96 18.39 -44.65
C GLU A 42 -24.15 17.99 -43.44
N PRO A 43 -23.93 18.93 -42.48
CA PRO A 43 -23.25 18.62 -41.24
C PRO A 43 -24.21 17.85 -40.33
N MET A 44 -24.08 16.54 -40.34
CA MET A 44 -24.71 15.68 -39.31
C MET A 44 -24.00 15.90 -37.98
N VAL A 45 -24.71 16.47 -37.05
CA VAL A 45 -24.35 16.36 -35.62
C VAL A 45 -24.75 14.94 -35.23
N GLU A 46 -23.79 14.01 -35.25
CA GLU A 46 -23.96 12.69 -34.62
C GLU A 46 -23.92 12.89 -33.12
N GLU A 47 -25.08 12.86 -32.50
CA GLU A 47 -25.22 12.54 -31.10
C GLU A 47 -24.79 11.09 -30.91
N ILE A 48 -23.53 10.87 -30.54
CA ILE A 48 -23.02 9.56 -30.17
C ILE A 48 -23.62 9.21 -28.80
N GLU A 49 -24.78 8.57 -28.80
CA GLU A 49 -25.23 7.81 -27.63
C GLU A 49 -24.22 6.70 -27.38
N ILE A 50 -23.31 6.93 -26.43
CA ILE A 50 -22.41 5.91 -25.92
C ILE A 50 -23.26 4.94 -25.09
N HIS A 51 -23.95 4.04 -25.78
CA HIS A 51 -24.54 2.85 -25.17
C HIS A 51 -23.49 1.74 -25.12
N ASP A 52 -22.35 2.03 -24.54
CA ASP A 52 -21.43 0.99 -24.15
C ASP A 52 -21.51 0.87 -22.64
N LYS A 53 -22.16 -0.18 -22.17
CA LYS A 53 -21.91 -0.72 -20.84
C LYS A 53 -20.46 -1.20 -20.79
N MET A 54 -19.52 -0.27 -20.86
CA MET A 54 -18.21 -0.50 -20.30
C MET A 54 -18.46 -0.63 -18.81
N ASP A 55 -18.42 -1.88 -18.34
CA ASP A 55 -18.01 -2.15 -16.98
C ASP A 55 -16.67 -1.43 -16.81
N VAL A 56 -16.76 -0.19 -16.37
CA VAL A 56 -15.59 0.54 -15.85
C VAL A 56 -15.21 -0.27 -14.63
N MET A 57 -14.36 -1.26 -14.83
CA MET A 57 -13.62 -1.90 -13.78
C MET A 57 -12.93 -0.74 -13.07
N LYS A 58 -13.58 -0.28 -12.00
CA LYS A 58 -13.07 0.79 -11.15
C LYS A 58 -11.77 0.27 -10.60
N THR A 59 -10.67 0.54 -11.30
CA THR A 59 -9.35 0.18 -10.83
C THR A 59 -9.13 1.00 -9.58
N ILE A 60 -9.46 0.42 -8.43
CA ILE A 60 -9.22 1.03 -7.15
C ILE A 60 -7.71 1.09 -7.02
N VAL A 61 -7.17 2.31 -7.15
CA VAL A 61 -5.74 2.55 -6.95
C VAL A 61 -5.50 2.61 -5.45
N PRO A 62 -4.73 1.67 -4.88
CA PRO A 62 -4.39 1.71 -3.48
C PRO A 62 -3.71 3.02 -3.10
N ARG A 63 -4.02 3.54 -1.93
CA ARG A 63 -3.41 4.75 -1.39
C ARG A 63 -2.42 4.37 -0.30
N SER A 64 -1.28 5.03 -0.30
CA SER A 64 -0.28 4.87 0.76
C SER A 64 -0.60 5.77 1.94
N ALA A 65 -0.46 5.23 3.14
CA ALA A 65 -0.55 5.96 4.39
C ALA A 65 0.69 5.68 5.25
N GLY A 66 1.24 6.71 5.88
CA GLY A 66 2.54 6.66 6.53
C GLY A 66 3.70 6.96 5.56
N PRO A 67 4.93 6.45 5.79
CA PRO A 67 5.27 5.68 6.98
C PRO A 67 5.35 6.54 8.24
N TRP A 68 4.88 6.00 9.35
CA TRP A 68 5.02 6.59 10.68
C TRP A 68 6.26 6.04 11.35
N GLY A 69 7.00 6.90 12.06
CA GLY A 69 8.25 6.57 12.75
C GLY A 69 9.39 7.47 12.34
N GLY A 70 10.61 6.96 12.43
CA GLY A 70 11.85 7.67 12.13
C GLY A 70 12.12 7.84 10.64
N CYS A 71 12.99 8.80 10.33
CA CYS A 71 13.46 9.02 8.96
C CYS A 71 14.74 8.25 8.62
N SER A 72 15.37 7.60 9.59
CA SER A 72 16.60 6.82 9.42
C SER A 72 16.34 5.41 8.88
N GLY A 73 17.43 4.73 8.51
CA GLY A 73 17.39 3.41 7.92
C GLY A 73 17.17 3.43 6.41
N LYS A 74 17.19 2.24 5.80
CA LYS A 74 16.92 2.05 4.38
C LYS A 74 15.42 1.98 4.15
N GLY A 75 14.92 2.75 3.18
CA GLY A 75 13.54 2.65 2.73
C GLY A 75 13.26 1.32 2.04
N TRP A 76 12.08 0.77 2.28
CA TRP A 76 11.56 -0.43 1.64
C TRP A 76 10.09 -0.25 1.30
N ASP A 77 9.64 -0.98 0.29
CA ASP A 77 8.27 -1.00 -0.18
C ASP A 77 8.02 -2.37 -0.82
N ASP A 78 7.12 -3.15 -0.23
CA ASP A 78 6.79 -4.47 -0.75
C ASP A 78 5.90 -4.42 -1.99
N GLY A 79 5.24 -3.26 -2.21
CA GLY A 79 4.25 -3.09 -3.27
C GLY A 79 2.83 -3.46 -2.83
N VAL A 80 2.00 -3.75 -3.82
CA VAL A 80 0.55 -3.98 -3.64
C VAL A 80 0.18 -5.37 -4.12
N PHE A 81 -0.50 -6.14 -3.26
CA PHE A 81 -0.88 -7.52 -3.52
C PHE A 81 -2.38 -7.76 -3.30
N CYS A 82 -2.85 -8.93 -3.67
CA CYS A 82 -4.25 -9.30 -3.51
C CYS A 82 -4.61 -9.53 -2.04
N THR A 83 -3.72 -10.18 -1.31
CA THR A 83 -3.97 -10.70 0.03
C THR A 83 -2.69 -10.78 0.84
N ILE A 84 -2.80 -10.46 2.11
CA ILE A 84 -1.81 -10.76 3.13
C ILE A 84 -2.27 -12.02 3.85
N LYS A 85 -1.38 -13.03 3.94
CA LYS A 85 -1.67 -14.32 4.59
C LYS A 85 -1.14 -14.38 6.01
N GLN A 86 0.04 -13.83 6.23
CA GLN A 86 0.67 -13.83 7.54
C GLN A 86 1.52 -12.57 7.72
N VAL A 87 1.54 -12.07 8.95
CA VAL A 87 2.52 -11.07 9.40
C VAL A 87 3.33 -11.69 10.53
N GLN A 88 4.65 -11.62 10.43
CA GLN A 88 5.57 -11.98 11.50
C GLN A 88 6.16 -10.70 12.09
N VAL A 89 5.97 -10.53 13.40
CA VAL A 89 6.54 -9.41 14.16
C VAL A 89 7.64 -9.96 15.06
N HIS A 90 8.83 -9.42 14.94
CA HIS A 90 9.99 -9.77 15.73
C HIS A 90 10.17 -8.74 16.83
N GLU A 91 9.99 -9.14 18.09
CA GLU A 91 10.19 -8.28 19.24
C GLU A 91 11.57 -8.48 19.85
N ALA A 92 12.26 -7.39 20.08
CA ALA A 92 13.45 -7.30 20.91
C ALA A 92 13.04 -6.87 22.32
N LEU A 93 12.60 -7.82 23.13
CA LEU A 93 12.02 -7.57 24.47
C LEU A 93 12.97 -6.79 25.37
N HIS A 94 14.27 -7.13 25.34
CA HIS A 94 15.31 -6.44 26.11
C HIS A 94 15.39 -4.94 25.77
N TYR A 95 15.09 -4.57 24.52
CA TYR A 95 15.09 -3.17 24.06
C TYR A 95 13.70 -2.56 24.06
N SER A 96 12.68 -3.33 24.35
CA SER A 96 11.27 -2.90 24.28
C SER A 96 10.96 -2.24 22.95
N ALA A 97 11.30 -2.92 21.84
CA ALA A 97 11.18 -2.40 20.49
C ALA A 97 10.84 -3.52 19.50
N ILE A 98 10.30 -3.13 18.37
CA ILE A 98 10.11 -4.04 17.23
C ILE A 98 11.41 -4.06 16.43
N SER A 99 12.06 -5.22 16.39
CA SER A 99 13.32 -5.37 15.66
C SER A 99 13.10 -5.54 14.18
N ALA A 100 12.10 -6.33 13.78
CA ALA A 100 11.84 -6.58 12.38
C ALA A 100 10.38 -6.97 12.13
N ILE A 101 9.99 -6.91 10.86
CA ILE A 101 8.72 -7.40 10.35
C ILE A 101 8.93 -8.17 9.05
N GLN A 102 8.17 -9.24 8.83
CA GLN A 102 8.14 -9.98 7.59
C GLN A 102 6.70 -10.36 7.25
N ILE A 103 6.33 -10.29 5.96
CA ILE A 103 4.96 -10.45 5.53
C ILE A 103 4.85 -11.53 4.45
N GLU A 104 3.87 -12.40 4.57
CA GLU A 104 3.49 -13.35 3.53
C GLU A 104 2.33 -12.78 2.71
N TYR A 105 2.57 -12.63 1.41
CA TYR A 105 1.61 -12.13 0.43
C TYR A 105 1.14 -13.22 -0.52
N GLU A 106 -0.08 -13.07 -1.03
CA GLU A 106 -0.61 -13.88 -2.13
C GLU A 106 -0.69 -13.05 -3.41
N LYS A 107 -0.17 -13.59 -4.50
CA LYS A 107 -0.26 -12.98 -5.83
C LYS A 107 -1.66 -13.12 -6.42
N LYS A 108 -2.10 -12.11 -7.16
CA LYS A 108 -3.43 -12.07 -7.76
C LYS A 108 -3.63 -13.11 -8.89
N LEU A 109 -2.58 -13.36 -9.68
CA LEU A 109 -2.67 -14.16 -10.91
C LEU A 109 -2.75 -15.67 -10.65
N ASP A 110 -1.86 -16.18 -9.83
CA ASP A 110 -1.64 -17.63 -9.66
C ASP A 110 -1.94 -18.13 -8.25
N LYS A 111 -2.39 -17.23 -7.36
CA LYS A 111 -2.67 -17.52 -5.96
C LYS A 111 -1.49 -18.11 -5.18
N THR A 112 -0.27 -17.96 -5.69
CA THR A 112 0.93 -18.40 -4.99
C THR A 112 1.28 -17.42 -3.88
N SER A 113 1.66 -17.97 -2.71
CA SER A 113 2.19 -17.18 -1.60
C SER A 113 3.70 -17.00 -1.72
N PHE A 114 4.18 -15.88 -1.20
CA PHE A 114 5.60 -15.62 -1.04
C PHE A 114 5.85 -14.70 0.14
N TRP A 115 7.03 -14.82 0.74
CA TRP A 115 7.48 -13.97 1.81
C TRP A 115 8.17 -12.72 1.28
N SER A 116 7.91 -11.56 1.90
CA SER A 116 8.73 -10.36 1.72
C SER A 116 10.17 -10.59 2.21
N GLN A 117 11.04 -9.65 1.95
CA GLN A 117 12.29 -9.58 2.70
C GLN A 117 11.98 -9.32 4.18
N LEU A 118 12.90 -9.73 5.06
CA LEU A 118 12.85 -9.33 6.47
C LEU A 118 13.23 -7.85 6.57
N HIS A 119 12.33 -7.02 7.06
CA HIS A 119 12.53 -5.58 7.21
C HIS A 119 12.98 -5.27 8.63
N GLY A 120 14.25 -5.09 8.82
CA GLY A 120 14.98 -5.02 10.08
C GLY A 120 15.99 -6.15 10.19
N LEU A 121 16.63 -6.27 11.35
CA LEU A 121 17.52 -7.37 11.63
C LEU A 121 16.98 -8.20 12.82
N GLU A 122 17.43 -9.42 12.92
CA GLU A 122 17.11 -10.31 14.05
C GLU A 122 17.98 -10.15 15.31
N PRO A 123 18.99 -9.27 15.42
CA PRO A 123 19.82 -9.24 16.61
C PRO A 123 18.95 -8.94 17.85
N GLY A 124 18.78 -9.96 18.68
CA GLY A 124 17.97 -9.87 19.89
C GLY A 124 16.45 -10.03 19.71
N ALA A 125 15.99 -10.58 18.59
CA ALA A 125 14.60 -11.04 18.51
C ALA A 125 14.39 -12.16 19.52
N GLU A 126 13.77 -11.83 20.65
CA GLU A 126 13.51 -12.77 21.74
C GLU A 126 12.13 -13.41 21.59
N ARG A 127 11.26 -12.80 20.81
CA ARG A 127 9.92 -13.29 20.52
C ARG A 127 9.53 -13.02 19.07
N ILE A 128 9.03 -14.06 18.39
CA ILE A 128 8.45 -13.95 17.05
C ILE A 128 6.95 -14.25 17.17
N ILE A 129 6.14 -13.25 16.84
CA ILE A 129 4.69 -13.34 16.81
C ILE A 129 4.25 -13.59 15.38
N LYS A 130 3.37 -14.57 15.17
CA LYS A 130 2.80 -14.91 13.87
C LYS A 130 1.30 -14.64 13.89
N ILE A 131 0.85 -13.73 13.05
CA ILE A 131 -0.54 -13.37 12.86
C ILE A 131 -0.98 -13.94 11.53
N ASN A 132 -1.83 -14.97 11.55
CA ASN A 132 -2.34 -15.61 10.35
C ASN A 132 -3.75 -15.10 10.04
N VAL A 133 -4.00 -14.75 8.79
CA VAL A 133 -5.32 -14.41 8.28
C VAL A 133 -5.57 -15.19 6.99
N ASP A 134 -6.82 -15.54 6.69
CA ASP A 134 -7.13 -16.25 5.45
C ASP A 134 -7.16 -15.31 4.23
N GLY A 135 -7.32 -14.01 4.49
CA GLY A 135 -7.30 -12.94 3.50
C GLY A 135 -8.58 -12.83 2.66
N THR A 136 -9.55 -13.72 2.87
CA THR A 136 -10.88 -13.68 2.26
C THR A 136 -11.93 -13.25 3.28
N ASP A 137 -12.16 -14.06 4.28
CA ASP A 137 -13.11 -13.77 5.36
C ASP A 137 -12.50 -12.86 6.43
N GLU A 138 -11.19 -12.98 6.65
CA GLU A 138 -10.44 -12.12 7.55
C GLU A 138 -9.28 -11.45 6.82
N PHE A 139 -9.19 -10.13 6.95
CA PHE A 139 -8.15 -9.31 6.31
C PHE A 139 -7.82 -8.09 7.17
N PHE A 140 -6.59 -7.61 7.04
CA PHE A 140 -6.13 -6.42 7.77
C PHE A 140 -6.83 -5.16 7.25
N ILE A 141 -7.27 -4.31 8.20
CA ILE A 141 -7.94 -3.03 7.92
C ILE A 141 -7.20 -1.84 8.50
N GLY A 142 -6.26 -2.04 9.40
CA GLY A 142 -5.52 -0.94 10.01
C GLY A 142 -4.38 -1.40 10.88
N ILE A 143 -3.49 -0.45 11.17
CA ILE A 143 -2.44 -0.57 12.18
C ILE A 143 -2.43 0.67 13.07
N GLU A 144 -2.00 0.50 14.30
CA GLU A 144 -1.66 1.59 15.22
C GLU A 144 -0.41 1.23 16.02
N GLY A 145 0.19 2.20 16.64
CA GLY A 145 1.36 1.94 17.47
C GLY A 145 2.00 3.19 18.04
N TYR A 146 3.21 2.99 18.54
CA TYR A 146 4.04 4.03 19.11
C TYR A 146 5.46 3.93 18.57
N TYR A 147 6.11 5.07 18.41
CA TYR A 147 7.53 5.16 18.08
C TYR A 147 8.24 6.20 18.93
N SER A 148 9.49 5.97 19.23
CA SER A 148 10.33 6.92 19.96
C SER A 148 11.81 6.62 19.70
N PRO A 149 12.71 7.57 20.06
CA PRO A 149 14.14 7.32 20.05
C PRO A 149 14.50 6.07 20.86
N LEU A 150 15.50 5.34 20.36
CA LEU A 150 16.07 4.17 21.01
C LEU A 150 17.60 4.31 21.02
N ASP A 151 18.22 4.35 22.21
CA ASP A 151 19.68 4.54 22.35
C ASP A 151 20.48 3.47 21.61
N GLN A 152 20.03 2.21 21.67
CA GLN A 152 20.65 1.08 20.98
C GLN A 152 20.55 1.17 19.46
N ASN A 153 19.68 2.04 18.95
CA ASN A 153 19.57 2.41 17.54
C ASN A 153 20.23 3.78 17.25
N GLY A 154 21.19 4.17 18.06
CA GLY A 154 21.89 5.47 17.92
C GLY A 154 20.98 6.68 18.16
N GLY A 155 19.99 6.56 19.03
CA GLY A 155 19.00 7.62 19.32
C GLY A 155 18.00 7.86 18.20
N GLN A 156 17.92 6.96 17.24
CA GLN A 156 16.96 7.05 16.13
C GLN A 156 15.57 6.55 16.54
N ASP A 157 14.54 7.20 16.02
CA ASP A 157 13.18 6.72 16.21
C ASP A 157 13.03 5.29 15.69
N THR A 158 12.35 4.48 16.50
CA THR A 158 12.13 3.05 16.30
C THR A 158 10.70 2.74 16.68
N ILE A 159 10.06 1.82 15.98
CA ILE A 159 8.73 1.32 16.36
C ILE A 159 8.85 0.61 17.70
N ARG A 160 8.14 1.13 18.70
CA ARG A 160 8.16 0.63 20.09
C ARG A 160 7.00 -0.32 20.36
N GLN A 161 5.91 -0.10 19.67
CA GLN A 161 4.70 -0.90 19.80
C GLN A 161 3.95 -0.91 18.47
N ILE A 162 3.34 -2.03 18.15
CA ILE A 162 2.46 -2.16 17.01
C ILE A 162 1.24 -3.02 17.36
N THR A 163 0.10 -2.63 16.83
CA THR A 163 -1.17 -3.35 16.90
C THR A 163 -1.74 -3.46 15.48
N PHE A 164 -2.27 -4.61 15.14
CA PHE A 164 -2.96 -4.84 13.88
C PHE A 164 -4.44 -5.03 14.11
N TYR A 165 -5.24 -4.46 13.22
CA TYR A 165 -6.68 -4.63 13.19
C TYR A 165 -7.08 -5.39 11.94
N THR A 166 -7.89 -6.40 12.11
CA THR A 166 -8.62 -7.05 11.02
C THR A 166 -10.09 -6.64 11.06
N ASN A 167 -10.85 -7.06 10.06
CA ASN A 167 -12.30 -6.90 10.07
C ASN A 167 -13.01 -7.74 11.14
N LYS A 168 -12.28 -8.64 11.84
CA LYS A 168 -12.81 -9.52 12.89
C LYS A 168 -12.21 -9.25 14.26
N GLU A 169 -10.90 -9.04 14.33
CA GLU A 169 -10.15 -9.07 15.59
C GLU A 169 -9.08 -7.99 15.68
N LYS A 170 -8.58 -7.81 16.90
CA LYS A 170 -7.41 -6.98 17.22
C LYS A 170 -6.26 -7.90 17.66
N TYR A 171 -5.12 -7.77 17.02
CA TYR A 171 -3.89 -8.50 17.34
C TYR A 171 -2.86 -7.56 17.96
N GLY A 172 -2.49 -7.81 19.19
CA GLY A 172 -1.58 -6.97 19.96
C GLY A 172 -2.27 -6.33 21.18
N PRO A 173 -1.65 -5.32 21.83
CA PRO A 173 -0.40 -4.66 21.43
C PRO A 173 0.84 -5.55 21.56
N TYR A 174 1.77 -5.40 20.63
CA TYR A 174 3.10 -6.01 20.67
C TYR A 174 4.13 -4.93 20.92
N GLY A 175 4.99 -5.11 21.94
CA GLY A 175 5.89 -4.07 22.42
C GLY A 175 5.26 -3.21 23.51
N ILE A 176 5.78 -2.00 23.70
CA ILE A 176 5.39 -1.08 24.77
C ILE A 176 4.96 0.29 24.24
N GLU A 177 3.98 0.91 24.91
CA GLU A 177 3.42 2.21 24.57
C GLU A 177 4.33 3.34 25.06
N ILE A 178 5.38 3.66 24.30
CA ILE A 178 6.31 4.75 24.60
C ILE A 178 6.49 5.64 23.37
N GLY A 179 6.32 6.94 23.55
CA GLY A 179 6.62 7.96 22.55
C GLY A 179 5.41 8.48 21.80
N THR A 180 5.55 8.67 20.51
CA THR A 180 4.53 9.26 19.65
C THR A 180 3.59 8.20 19.12
N TYR A 181 2.29 8.38 19.35
CA TYR A 181 1.23 7.54 18.79
C TYR A 181 1.07 7.75 17.31
N PHE A 182 0.78 6.67 16.58
CA PHE A 182 0.34 6.71 15.18
C PHE A 182 -0.82 5.74 14.94
N SER A 183 -1.60 6.02 13.91
CA SER A 183 -2.66 5.13 13.43
C SER A 183 -2.87 5.32 11.93
N SER A 184 -3.13 4.22 11.22
CA SER A 184 -3.46 4.26 9.79
C SER A 184 -4.86 4.79 9.52
N SER A 185 -5.60 5.17 10.57
CA SER A 185 -7.02 5.57 10.52
C SER A 185 -7.91 4.53 9.82
N ALA A 186 -8.90 4.02 10.50
CA ALA A 186 -9.82 2.99 10.00
C ALA A 186 -10.79 3.57 8.95
N ALA A 187 -10.27 4.00 7.81
CA ALA A 187 -11.10 4.19 6.64
C ALA A 187 -11.60 2.82 6.18
N ARG A 188 -12.77 2.78 5.53
CA ARG A 188 -13.33 1.54 4.98
C ARG A 188 -12.41 1.01 3.89
N GLY A 189 -11.52 0.10 4.23
CA GLY A 189 -10.52 -0.42 3.29
C GLY A 189 -9.81 -1.65 3.83
N LYS A 190 -8.99 -2.23 2.96
CA LYS A 190 -8.16 -3.40 3.22
C LYS A 190 -6.71 -3.01 3.03
N ILE A 191 -5.83 -3.45 3.94
CA ILE A 191 -4.39 -3.35 3.73
C ILE A 191 -3.97 -4.39 2.68
N VAL A 192 -3.29 -3.92 1.65
CA VAL A 192 -2.84 -4.73 0.51
C VAL A 192 -1.32 -4.72 0.34
N GLY A 193 -0.61 -4.04 1.20
CA GLY A 193 0.86 -4.01 1.23
C GLY A 193 1.40 -3.15 2.35
N PHE A 194 2.69 -3.28 2.58
CA PHE A 194 3.43 -2.52 3.58
C PHE A 194 4.63 -1.83 2.96
N HIS A 195 5.03 -0.72 3.56
CA HIS A 195 6.24 0.02 3.25
C HIS A 195 6.83 0.64 4.51
N GLY A 196 8.06 1.12 4.45
CA GLY A 196 8.64 1.73 5.64
C GLY A 196 10.13 1.99 5.54
N LYS A 197 10.77 2.02 6.70
CA LYS A 197 12.22 2.15 6.85
C LYS A 197 12.71 1.18 7.91
N SER A 198 13.86 0.59 7.67
CA SER A 198 14.51 -0.31 8.63
C SER A 198 16.02 -0.24 8.53
N GLY A 199 16.66 -0.52 9.62
CA GLY A 199 18.09 -0.73 9.75
C GLY A 199 18.31 -1.94 10.66
N VAL A 200 18.89 -1.73 11.84
CA VAL A 200 18.97 -2.75 12.89
C VAL A 200 17.59 -3.04 13.46
N PHE A 201 16.75 -2.02 13.56
CA PHE A 201 15.37 -2.09 14.03
C PHE A 201 14.41 -1.64 12.93
N LEU A 202 13.12 -1.87 13.16
CA LEU A 202 12.04 -1.29 12.36
C LEU A 202 11.89 0.19 12.74
N ASN A 203 12.39 1.08 11.88
CA ASN A 203 12.41 2.53 12.15
C ASN A 203 11.07 3.20 11.84
N ALA A 204 10.42 2.79 10.75
CA ALA A 204 9.13 3.32 10.35
C ALA A 204 8.31 2.26 9.58
N ILE A 205 6.99 2.38 9.67
CA ILE A 205 6.05 1.49 8.99
C ILE A 205 4.88 2.29 8.39
N GLY A 206 4.45 1.90 7.22
CA GLY A 206 3.27 2.43 6.52
C GLY A 206 2.53 1.32 5.77
N VAL A 207 1.38 1.64 5.24
CA VAL A 207 0.49 0.69 4.60
C VAL A 207 0.00 1.18 3.25
N HIS A 208 -0.22 0.26 2.32
CA HIS A 208 -1.00 0.48 1.11
C HIS A 208 -2.43 0.00 1.36
N MET A 209 -3.40 0.89 1.14
CA MET A 209 -4.81 0.65 1.42
C MET A 209 -5.62 0.59 0.13
N GLU A 210 -6.38 -0.46 -0.06
CA GLU A 210 -7.46 -0.54 -1.05
C GLU A 210 -8.77 -0.15 -0.35
N TYR A 211 -9.45 0.89 -0.85
CA TYR A 211 -10.72 1.38 -0.28
C TYR A 211 -11.92 0.79 -1.01
N PHE A 212 -12.98 0.49 -0.27
CA PHE A 212 -14.24 -0.06 -0.81
C PHE A 212 -15.26 1.04 -1.07
#